data_66fd98b17705a1afd5588bc144e56ed7
#
_entry.id   66fd98b17705a1afd5588bc144e56ed7
#
_cell.length_a   1.000
_cell.length_b   1.000
_cell.length_c   1.000
_cell.angle_alpha   90.00
_cell.angle_beta   90.00
_cell.angle_gamma   90.00
#
_symmetry.space_group_name_H-M   'P 1'
#
loop_
_entity.id
_entity.type
_entity.pdbx_description
1 polymer ?
#
loop_
_entity_poly.entity_id
_entity_poly.type
_entity_poly.pdbx_seq_one_letter_code
_entity_poly.pdbx_strand_id
1 'polypeptide(L)'
;MNNYIRCGKAYELGKLGVTEAPAWWLLGGSAVHKATEWLDKGEWDDAPEMAFYTAFNNEIFDAVDREPDQELWRKAGYGARAQGYDHWMKQGPLYVKQWADRVQTWQWIELDVSTTLPSGIKVKAYIDRVSRIGNLFEIVDLKTGSTRPDSDQQLGIYSVLLRSYISRSVARNVFEPITIQAYNYMFKDDEFYDMDVSNWNIHTLDALATEWYNGLESGVFLPNRGKQCASCGLSAACYLNSGDTPTTRRFDKLNPNYEG
;
A
#
# COMPACT_ATOMS: atom_id res chain seq x y z
N MET A 1 -1.75 -10.02 4.01
CA MET A 1 -0.44 -10.40 4.57
C MET A 1 0.32 -9.19 5.13
N ASN A 2 0.66 -8.15 4.36
CA ASN A 2 1.44 -6.99 4.84
C ASN A 2 0.91 -6.34 6.13
N ASN A 3 -0.40 -6.13 6.25
CA ASN A 3 -1.00 -5.53 7.45
C ASN A 3 -0.82 -6.41 8.70
N TYR A 4 -0.92 -7.74 8.55
CA TYR A 4 -0.69 -8.68 9.65
C TYR A 4 0.77 -8.65 10.11
N ILE A 5 1.72 -8.67 9.18
CA ILE A 5 3.15 -8.63 9.46
C ILE A 5 3.52 -7.29 10.11
N ARG A 6 2.94 -6.18 9.63
CA ARG A 6 3.11 -4.87 10.25
C ARG A 6 2.65 -4.87 11.72
N CYS A 7 1.48 -5.44 12.01
CA CYS A 7 0.96 -5.60 13.36
C CYS A 7 -0.24 -6.55 13.37
N GLY A 8 -0.08 -7.76 13.92
CA GLY A 8 -1.14 -8.76 14.02
C GLY A 8 -2.38 -8.23 14.75
N LYS A 9 -2.20 -7.48 15.85
CA LYS A 9 -3.32 -6.89 16.60
C LYS A 9 -4.12 -5.86 15.77
N ALA A 10 -3.47 -5.01 15.00
CA ALA A 10 -4.17 -4.06 14.12
C ALA A 10 -4.94 -4.80 13.01
N TYR A 11 -4.37 -5.87 12.46
CA TYR A 11 -5.07 -6.73 11.51
C TYR A 11 -6.32 -7.36 12.11
N GLU A 12 -6.22 -7.93 13.32
CA GLU A 12 -7.35 -8.53 14.05
C GLU A 12 -8.46 -7.50 14.29
N LEU A 13 -8.12 -6.33 14.84
CA LEU A 13 -9.08 -5.26 15.11
C LEU A 13 -9.82 -4.84 13.83
N GLY A 14 -9.12 -4.69 12.72
CA GLY A 14 -9.75 -4.40 11.44
C GLY A 14 -10.71 -5.51 10.96
N LYS A 15 -10.34 -6.79 11.18
CA LYS A 15 -11.22 -7.94 10.86
C LYS A 15 -12.45 -8.02 11.76
N LEU A 16 -12.36 -7.54 12.99
CA LEU A 16 -13.48 -7.47 13.93
C LEU A 16 -14.38 -6.24 13.69
N GLY A 17 -14.14 -5.50 12.61
CA GLY A 17 -14.99 -4.39 12.21
C GLY A 17 -14.73 -3.09 12.94
N VAL A 18 -13.59 -2.97 13.66
CA VAL A 18 -13.17 -1.67 14.19
C VAL A 18 -12.82 -0.75 13.02
N THR A 19 -13.57 0.33 12.87
CA THR A 19 -13.37 1.30 11.79
C THR A 19 -12.35 2.36 12.20
N GLU A 20 -11.52 2.75 11.25
CA GLU A 20 -10.61 3.89 11.39
C GLU A 20 -11.27 5.16 10.81
N ALA A 21 -11.09 6.29 11.48
CA ALA A 21 -11.39 7.56 10.83
C ALA A 21 -10.49 7.74 9.59
N PRO A 22 -11.01 8.35 8.52
CA PRO A 22 -10.20 8.64 7.34
C PRO A 22 -8.91 9.37 7.69
N ALA A 23 -7.90 9.22 6.86
CA ALA A 23 -6.61 9.85 7.08
C ALA A 23 -6.19 10.63 5.84
N TRP A 24 -5.95 11.92 5.99
CA TRP A 24 -5.61 12.81 4.89
C TRP A 24 -4.42 12.32 4.07
N TRP A 25 -3.41 11.72 4.73
CA TRP A 25 -2.26 11.16 4.01
C TRP A 25 -2.58 9.91 3.17
N LEU A 26 -3.60 9.14 3.54
CA LEU A 26 -4.06 8.01 2.71
C LEU A 26 -4.83 8.53 1.51
N LEU A 27 -5.78 9.46 1.72
CA LEU A 27 -6.59 10.03 0.63
C LEU A 27 -5.70 10.77 -0.38
N GLY A 28 -4.77 11.61 0.11
CA GLY A 28 -3.83 12.31 -0.75
C GLY A 28 -2.88 11.37 -1.50
N GLY A 29 -2.39 10.32 -0.82
CA GLY A 29 -1.58 9.27 -1.44
C GLY A 29 -2.33 8.53 -2.54
N SER A 30 -3.55 8.02 -2.24
CA SER A 30 -4.42 7.37 -3.23
C SER A 30 -4.71 8.27 -4.43
N ALA A 31 -4.98 9.55 -4.19
CA ALA A 31 -5.23 10.52 -5.26
C ALA A 31 -4.02 10.72 -6.18
N VAL A 32 -2.79 10.77 -5.63
CA VAL A 32 -1.56 10.85 -6.43
C VAL A 32 -1.40 9.59 -7.29
N HIS A 33 -1.57 8.40 -6.70
CA HIS A 33 -1.51 7.14 -7.46
C HIS A 33 -2.53 7.11 -8.58
N LYS A 34 -3.78 7.50 -8.29
CA LYS A 34 -4.85 7.49 -9.29
C LYS A 34 -4.64 8.51 -10.41
N ALA A 35 -4.21 9.71 -10.06
CA ALA A 35 -3.90 10.74 -11.04
C ALA A 35 -2.75 10.32 -11.97
N THR A 36 -1.66 9.77 -11.40
CA THR A 36 -0.53 9.27 -12.21
C THR A 36 -0.93 8.05 -13.05
N GLU A 37 -1.83 7.20 -12.56
CA GLU A 37 -2.39 6.09 -13.35
C GLU A 37 -3.11 6.60 -14.61
N TRP A 38 -4.00 7.60 -14.47
CA TRP A 38 -4.71 8.18 -15.61
C TRP A 38 -3.75 8.79 -16.63
N LEU A 39 -2.72 9.51 -16.18
CA LEU A 39 -1.71 10.08 -17.06
C LEU A 39 -0.95 9.01 -17.83
N ASP A 40 -0.44 8.00 -17.14
CA ASP A 40 0.35 6.93 -17.74
C ASP A 40 -0.46 6.06 -18.71
N LYS A 41 -1.77 5.93 -18.49
CA LYS A 41 -2.69 5.24 -19.40
C LYS A 41 -3.17 6.10 -20.58
N GLY A 42 -2.89 7.41 -20.56
CA GLY A 42 -3.44 8.35 -21.55
C GLY A 42 -4.97 8.55 -21.40
N GLU A 43 -5.48 8.36 -20.21
CA GLU A 43 -6.90 8.54 -19.86
C GLU A 43 -7.21 9.96 -19.38
N TRP A 44 -6.23 10.86 -19.43
CA TRP A 44 -6.34 12.24 -18.97
C TRP A 44 -5.73 13.21 -19.97
N ASP A 45 -6.56 14.14 -20.49
CA ASP A 45 -6.20 15.06 -21.58
C ASP A 45 -5.99 16.51 -21.11
N ASP A 46 -6.20 16.81 -19.82
CA ASP A 46 -6.05 18.17 -19.26
C ASP A 46 -4.71 18.29 -18.51
N ALA A 47 -4.48 19.44 -17.88
CA ALA A 47 -3.28 19.68 -17.07
C ALA A 47 -3.11 18.60 -16.00
N PRO A 48 -1.88 18.07 -15.77
CA PRO A 48 -1.64 17.00 -14.80
C PRO A 48 -2.14 17.30 -13.39
N GLU A 49 -2.04 18.57 -12.97
CA GLU A 49 -2.52 19.03 -11.68
C GLU A 49 -4.01 18.83 -11.48
N MET A 50 -4.79 18.95 -12.58
CA MET A 50 -6.24 18.75 -12.54
C MET A 50 -6.63 17.29 -12.33
N ALA A 51 -5.81 16.34 -12.79
CA ALA A 51 -5.98 14.93 -12.48
C ALA A 51 -5.94 14.68 -10.97
N PHE A 52 -4.98 15.33 -10.27
CA PHE A 52 -4.91 15.21 -8.81
C PHE A 52 -6.16 15.77 -8.14
N TYR A 53 -6.60 16.98 -8.50
CA TYR A 53 -7.78 17.58 -7.86
C TYR A 53 -9.04 16.73 -8.06
N THR A 54 -9.20 16.17 -9.24
CA THR A 54 -10.33 15.26 -9.54
C THR A 54 -10.24 13.98 -8.71
N ALA A 55 -9.08 13.33 -8.68
CA ALA A 55 -8.88 12.12 -7.89
C ALA A 55 -9.05 12.39 -6.39
N PHE A 56 -8.50 13.51 -5.89
CA PHE A 56 -8.57 13.85 -4.47
C PHE A 56 -10.00 14.17 -4.01
N ASN A 57 -10.77 14.86 -4.84
CA ASN A 57 -12.18 15.10 -4.55
C ASN A 57 -12.98 13.79 -4.50
N ASN A 58 -12.71 12.84 -5.38
CA ASN A 58 -13.35 11.52 -5.36
C ASN A 58 -13.01 10.76 -4.07
N GLU A 59 -11.73 10.75 -3.66
CA GLU A 59 -11.31 10.12 -2.39
C GLU A 59 -11.98 10.76 -1.17
N ILE A 60 -12.12 12.09 -1.16
CA ILE A 60 -12.83 12.83 -0.11
C ILE A 60 -14.32 12.45 -0.10
N PHE A 61 -14.96 12.43 -1.26
CA PHE A 61 -16.36 12.06 -1.37
C PHE A 61 -16.65 10.68 -0.78
N ASP A 62 -15.85 9.68 -1.16
CA ASP A 62 -15.97 8.32 -0.64
C ASP A 62 -15.65 8.23 0.87
N ALA A 63 -14.81 9.11 1.38
CA ALA A 63 -14.44 9.15 2.79
C ALA A 63 -15.52 9.81 3.67
N VAL A 64 -16.25 10.80 3.17
CA VAL A 64 -17.34 11.48 3.88
C VAL A 64 -18.47 10.52 4.26
N ASP A 65 -18.74 9.52 3.43
CA ASP A 65 -19.75 8.49 3.75
C ASP A 65 -19.37 7.66 4.99
N ARG A 66 -18.08 7.55 5.30
CA ARG A 66 -17.56 6.81 6.47
C ARG A 66 -17.46 7.67 7.72
N GLU A 67 -17.08 8.92 7.58
CA GLU A 67 -16.94 9.92 8.64
C GLU A 67 -17.23 11.32 8.07
N PRO A 68 -18.47 11.82 8.26
CA PRO A 68 -18.88 13.14 7.74
C PRO A 68 -18.13 14.31 8.36
N ASP A 69 -17.69 14.17 9.62
CA ASP A 69 -16.94 15.21 10.31
C ASP A 69 -15.44 15.15 9.95
N GLN A 70 -15.04 15.98 9.00
CA GLN A 70 -13.65 16.04 8.53
C GLN A 70 -12.67 16.57 9.58
N GLU A 71 -13.13 17.20 10.66
CA GLU A 71 -12.25 17.60 11.77
C GLU A 71 -11.71 16.38 12.54
N LEU A 72 -12.46 15.28 12.52
CA LEU A 72 -12.05 14.00 13.10
C LEU A 72 -11.08 13.22 12.20
N TRP A 73 -10.86 13.65 10.95
CA TRP A 73 -9.95 12.96 10.05
C TRP A 73 -8.51 13.13 10.49
N ARG A 74 -7.79 12.05 10.49
CA ARG A 74 -6.42 11.98 10.98
C ARG A 74 -5.45 12.76 10.08
N LYS A 75 -4.53 13.48 10.72
CA LYS A 75 -3.45 14.25 10.08
C LYS A 75 -2.10 13.64 10.48
N ALA A 76 -1.17 13.49 9.53
CA ALA A 76 0.21 13.15 9.87
C ALA A 76 0.94 14.42 10.32
N GLY A 77 1.77 14.32 11.38
CA GLY A 77 2.45 15.47 11.96
C GLY A 77 1.58 16.28 12.92
N TYR A 78 2.13 17.37 13.45
CA TYR A 78 1.50 18.20 14.48
C TYR A 78 1.61 19.69 14.14
N GLY A 79 0.67 20.49 14.61
CA GLY A 79 0.64 21.95 14.46
C GLY A 79 0.70 22.38 12.98
N ALA A 80 1.52 23.38 12.68
CA ALA A 80 1.66 23.92 11.33
C ALA A 80 2.25 22.92 10.29
N ARG A 81 2.80 21.80 10.74
CA ARG A 81 3.34 20.72 9.88
C ARG A 81 2.33 19.57 9.69
N ALA A 82 1.12 19.70 10.22
CA ALA A 82 0.09 18.69 10.05
C ALA A 82 -0.30 18.55 8.58
N GLN A 83 -0.26 17.33 8.08
CA GLN A 83 -0.61 17.00 6.68
C GLN A 83 -2.12 16.76 6.58
N GLY A 84 -2.87 17.85 6.56
CA GLY A 84 -4.31 17.86 6.32
C GLY A 84 -4.67 18.22 4.89
N TYR A 85 -5.89 18.68 4.69
CA TYR A 85 -6.43 19.11 3.38
C TYR A 85 -5.52 20.10 2.65
N ASP A 86 -5.14 21.21 3.31
CA ASP A 86 -4.33 22.28 2.70
C ASP A 86 -2.94 21.80 2.28
N HIS A 87 -2.37 20.85 3.02
CA HIS A 87 -1.10 20.24 2.65
C HIS A 87 -1.22 19.51 1.31
N TRP A 88 -2.25 18.67 1.17
CA TRP A 88 -2.44 17.88 -0.04
C TRP A 88 -2.87 18.71 -1.23
N MET A 89 -3.69 19.75 -1.02
CA MET A 89 -4.03 20.71 -2.08
C MET A 89 -2.82 21.45 -2.66
N LYS A 90 -1.73 21.57 -1.89
CA LYS A 90 -0.46 22.15 -2.36
C LYS A 90 0.50 21.12 -2.91
N GLN A 91 0.68 20.00 -2.19
CA GLN A 91 1.74 19.05 -2.48
C GLN A 91 1.33 18.02 -3.55
N GLY A 92 0.07 17.58 -3.56
CA GLY A 92 -0.41 16.58 -4.48
C GLY A 92 -0.28 16.96 -5.96
N PRO A 93 -0.74 18.18 -6.37
CA PRO A 93 -0.58 18.64 -7.75
C PRO A 93 0.90 18.69 -8.18
N LEU A 94 1.80 19.09 -7.27
CA LEU A 94 3.24 19.13 -7.56
C LEU A 94 3.81 17.73 -7.82
N TYR A 95 3.40 16.73 -7.03
CA TYR A 95 3.80 15.34 -7.23
C TYR A 95 3.33 14.81 -8.59
N VAL A 96 2.07 15.06 -8.95
CA VAL A 96 1.51 14.58 -10.21
C VAL A 96 2.16 15.27 -11.41
N LYS A 97 2.41 16.58 -11.33
CA LYS A 97 3.15 17.33 -12.35
C LYS A 97 4.57 16.80 -12.53
N GLN A 98 5.31 16.66 -11.43
CA GLN A 98 6.66 16.11 -11.39
C GLN A 98 6.74 14.72 -12.04
N TRP A 99 5.73 13.87 -11.82
CA TRP A 99 5.61 12.57 -12.48
C TRP A 99 5.36 12.71 -13.98
N ALA A 100 4.44 13.60 -14.39
CA ALA A 100 4.10 13.83 -15.78
C ALA A 100 5.28 14.38 -16.62
N ASP A 101 6.18 15.14 -16.00
CA ASP A 101 7.37 15.67 -16.65
C ASP A 101 8.42 14.58 -16.95
N ARG A 102 8.22 13.36 -16.44
CA ARG A 102 9.08 12.20 -16.71
C ARG A 102 8.62 11.48 -17.98
N VAL A 103 9.52 11.33 -18.92
CA VAL A 103 9.27 10.53 -20.14
C VAL A 103 9.59 9.08 -19.81
N GLN A 104 8.59 8.28 -19.51
CA GLN A 104 8.73 6.85 -19.28
C GLN A 104 7.69 6.05 -20.07
N THR A 105 8.07 4.86 -20.49
CA THR A 105 7.16 3.93 -21.15
C THR A 105 6.92 2.74 -20.24
N TRP A 106 5.68 2.56 -19.83
CA TRP A 106 5.28 1.45 -18.99
C TRP A 106 4.75 0.30 -19.82
N GLN A 107 5.21 -0.91 -19.52
CA GLN A 107 4.67 -2.15 -20.11
C GLN A 107 3.32 -2.49 -19.47
N TRP A 108 3.22 -2.27 -18.16
CA TRP A 108 2.00 -2.43 -17.38
C TRP A 108 1.88 -1.36 -16.31
N ILE A 109 0.64 -0.94 -16.08
CA ILE A 109 0.24 0.06 -15.09
C ILE A 109 -0.86 -0.58 -14.24
N GLU A 110 -0.74 -0.54 -12.90
CA GLU A 110 -1.66 -1.21 -11.96
C GLU A 110 -1.86 -2.70 -12.32
N LEU A 111 -0.74 -3.40 -12.51
CA LEU A 111 -0.76 -4.78 -12.99
C LEU A 111 -1.31 -5.73 -11.91
N ASP A 112 -2.48 -6.32 -12.18
CA ASP A 112 -3.06 -7.37 -11.35
C ASP A 112 -2.31 -8.70 -11.54
N VAL A 113 -1.60 -9.14 -10.52
CA VAL A 113 -0.84 -10.39 -10.53
C VAL A 113 -1.26 -11.30 -9.40
N SER A 114 -1.36 -12.60 -9.70
CA SER A 114 -1.63 -13.62 -8.68
C SER A 114 -0.93 -14.93 -9.02
N THR A 115 -0.61 -15.69 -7.98
CA THR A 115 -0.13 -17.06 -8.13
C THR A 115 -0.64 -17.94 -7.02
N THR A 116 -0.71 -19.26 -7.26
CA THR A 116 -0.91 -20.26 -6.22
C THR A 116 0.45 -20.79 -5.84
N LEU A 117 0.79 -20.67 -4.58
CA LEU A 117 2.05 -21.13 -4.00
C LEU A 117 2.09 -22.66 -3.87
N PRO A 118 3.27 -23.29 -3.67
CA PRO A 118 3.37 -24.73 -3.45
C PRO A 118 2.51 -25.27 -2.30
N SER A 119 2.32 -24.48 -1.24
CA SER A 119 1.40 -24.77 -0.11
C SER A 119 -0.09 -24.76 -0.47
N GLY A 120 -0.44 -24.33 -1.69
CA GLY A 120 -1.84 -24.11 -2.10
C GLY A 120 -2.39 -22.72 -1.76
N ILE A 121 -1.64 -21.88 -1.02
CA ILE A 121 -2.07 -20.53 -0.68
C ILE A 121 -2.04 -19.66 -1.93
N LYS A 122 -3.15 -18.96 -2.19
CA LYS A 122 -3.23 -18.01 -3.29
C LYS A 122 -2.81 -16.62 -2.82
N VAL A 123 -1.81 -16.05 -3.50
CA VAL A 123 -1.33 -14.68 -3.25
C VAL A 123 -1.66 -13.81 -4.45
N LYS A 124 -2.13 -12.59 -4.18
CA LYS A 124 -2.48 -11.58 -5.17
C LYS A 124 -1.87 -10.23 -4.79
N ALA A 125 -1.44 -9.47 -5.78
CA ALA A 125 -0.99 -8.09 -5.61
C ALA A 125 -1.33 -7.24 -6.85
N TYR A 126 -1.24 -5.93 -6.66
CA TYR A 126 -1.26 -4.94 -7.72
C TYR A 126 0.11 -4.26 -7.73
N ILE A 127 0.75 -4.22 -8.89
CA ILE A 127 2.06 -3.58 -9.07
C ILE A 127 1.83 -2.25 -9.77
N ASP A 128 2.21 -1.14 -9.13
CA ASP A 128 1.92 0.20 -9.64
C ASP A 128 2.41 0.38 -11.07
N ARG A 129 3.70 0.11 -11.31
CA ARG A 129 4.32 0.27 -12.64
C ARG A 129 5.31 -0.85 -12.92
N VAL A 130 5.31 -1.29 -14.15
CA VAL A 130 6.34 -2.21 -14.69
C VAL A 130 6.81 -1.72 -16.01
N SER A 131 8.12 -1.48 -16.19
CA SER A 131 8.76 -1.28 -17.48
C SER A 131 9.41 -2.59 -17.99
N ARG A 132 9.73 -2.63 -19.29
CA ARG A 132 10.40 -3.77 -19.89
C ARG A 132 11.41 -3.33 -20.94
N ILE A 133 12.64 -3.79 -20.82
CA ILE A 133 13.71 -3.62 -21.81
C ILE A 133 14.31 -5.01 -22.09
N GLY A 134 13.88 -5.64 -23.18
CA GLY A 134 14.28 -7.02 -23.50
C GLY A 134 13.80 -8.00 -22.41
N ASN A 135 14.75 -8.62 -21.69
CA ASN A 135 14.48 -9.54 -20.57
C ASN A 135 14.61 -8.89 -19.20
N LEU A 136 14.93 -7.60 -19.14
CA LEU A 136 14.91 -6.81 -17.93
C LEU A 136 13.50 -6.26 -17.70
N PHE A 137 12.96 -6.49 -16.50
CA PHE A 137 11.72 -5.92 -16.01
C PHE A 137 12.02 -5.09 -14.79
N GLU A 138 11.54 -3.86 -14.77
CA GLU A 138 11.71 -2.95 -13.64
C GLU A 138 10.35 -2.73 -12.98
N ILE A 139 10.28 -3.05 -11.69
CA ILE A 139 9.11 -2.78 -10.85
C ILE A 139 9.32 -1.42 -10.20
N VAL A 140 8.34 -0.55 -10.29
CA VAL A 140 8.35 0.72 -9.58
C VAL A 140 7.10 0.79 -8.71
N ASP A 141 7.32 0.98 -7.41
CA ASP A 141 6.28 1.20 -6.42
C ASP A 141 6.31 2.67 -5.98
N LEU A 142 5.19 3.35 -6.13
CA LEU A 142 5.05 4.78 -5.91
C LEU A 142 4.84 5.10 -4.42
N LYS A 143 5.62 6.03 -3.87
CA LYS A 143 5.59 6.39 -2.45
C LYS A 143 5.41 7.90 -2.24
N THR A 144 4.26 8.28 -1.71
CA THR A 144 3.95 9.67 -1.33
C THR A 144 4.36 10.02 0.11
N GLY A 145 4.73 9.00 0.89
CA GLY A 145 5.18 9.16 2.28
C GLY A 145 6.55 9.85 2.37
N SER A 146 6.85 10.41 3.54
CA SER A 146 8.11 11.12 3.77
C SER A 146 9.28 10.20 4.18
N THR A 147 9.02 8.95 4.49
CA THR A 147 10.01 7.98 4.97
C THR A 147 10.20 6.89 3.92
N ARG A 148 11.45 6.65 3.54
CA ARG A 148 11.79 5.54 2.65
C ARG A 148 11.44 4.22 3.32
N PRO A 149 10.85 3.26 2.58
CA PRO A 149 10.71 1.91 3.06
C PRO A 149 12.08 1.30 3.40
N ASP A 150 12.18 0.68 4.56
CA ASP A 150 13.38 -0.02 5.04
C ASP A 150 13.30 -1.53 4.82
N SER A 151 12.18 -2.03 4.31
CA SER A 151 11.91 -3.44 4.04
C SER A 151 11.73 -3.70 2.55
N ASP A 152 12.41 -4.71 2.05
CA ASP A 152 12.30 -5.23 0.68
C ASP A 152 11.04 -6.10 0.47
N GLN A 153 10.30 -6.41 1.52
CA GLN A 153 9.23 -7.40 1.51
C GLN A 153 8.16 -7.13 0.44
N GLN A 154 7.70 -5.90 0.29
CA GLN A 154 6.65 -5.58 -0.68
C GLN A 154 7.14 -5.83 -2.11
N LEU A 155 8.29 -5.28 -2.45
CA LEU A 155 8.90 -5.42 -3.77
C LEU A 155 9.40 -6.85 -4.02
N GLY A 156 9.85 -7.54 -2.98
CA GLY A 156 10.18 -8.96 -3.02
C GLY A 156 8.98 -9.83 -3.40
N ILE A 157 7.82 -9.61 -2.76
CA ILE A 157 6.57 -10.29 -3.13
C ILE A 157 6.21 -9.97 -4.59
N TYR A 158 6.28 -8.70 -4.99
CA TYR A 158 5.99 -8.29 -6.36
C TYR A 158 6.91 -8.98 -7.37
N SER A 159 8.21 -9.10 -7.08
CA SER A 159 9.18 -9.75 -7.95
C SER A 159 8.83 -11.22 -8.20
N VAL A 160 8.43 -11.96 -7.15
CA VAL A 160 8.01 -13.37 -7.26
C VAL A 160 6.73 -13.51 -8.08
N LEU A 161 5.75 -12.65 -7.81
CA LEU A 161 4.47 -12.68 -8.53
C LEU A 161 4.63 -12.30 -10.00
N LEU A 162 5.46 -11.29 -10.30
CA LEU A 162 5.76 -10.88 -11.67
C LEU A 162 6.49 -11.99 -12.43
N ARG A 163 7.49 -12.66 -11.84
CA ARG A 163 8.15 -13.83 -12.47
C ARG A 163 7.14 -14.91 -12.82
N SER A 164 6.24 -15.22 -11.88
CA SER A 164 5.19 -16.21 -12.09
C SER A 164 4.21 -15.79 -13.21
N TYR A 165 3.85 -14.51 -13.26
CA TYR A 165 3.00 -13.93 -14.30
C TYR A 165 3.66 -14.03 -15.69
N ILE A 166 4.91 -13.59 -15.81
CA ILE A 166 5.66 -13.62 -17.07
C ILE A 166 5.83 -15.06 -17.56
N SER A 167 6.19 -16.00 -16.68
CA SER A 167 6.36 -17.41 -17.02
C SER A 167 5.10 -18.04 -17.61
N ARG A 168 3.90 -17.60 -17.17
CA ARG A 168 2.63 -18.10 -17.69
C ARG A 168 2.15 -17.39 -18.95
N SER A 169 2.38 -16.08 -19.05
CA SER A 169 1.76 -15.22 -20.06
C SER A 169 2.67 -14.93 -21.25
N VAL A 170 3.99 -14.90 -21.02
CA VAL A 170 4.98 -14.42 -22.00
C VAL A 170 5.98 -15.51 -22.40
N ALA A 171 6.12 -16.56 -21.61
CA ALA A 171 7.23 -17.51 -21.66
C ALA A 171 7.26 -18.44 -22.89
N ARG A 172 6.29 -18.42 -23.78
CA ARG A 172 6.37 -19.26 -24.99
C ARG A 172 7.49 -18.84 -25.96
N ASN A 173 8.10 -17.65 -25.78
CA ASN A 173 9.13 -17.10 -26.64
C ASN A 173 10.36 -16.52 -25.91
N VAL A 174 10.47 -16.64 -24.59
CA VAL A 174 11.62 -16.10 -23.84
C VAL A 174 12.54 -17.26 -23.48
N PHE A 175 13.61 -17.43 -24.22
CA PHE A 175 14.65 -18.45 -23.99
C PHE A 175 15.74 -17.98 -23.02
N GLU A 176 15.76 -16.70 -22.64
CA GLU A 176 16.77 -16.11 -21.77
C GLU A 176 16.26 -15.89 -20.35
N PRO A 177 17.15 -15.92 -19.35
CA PRO A 177 16.78 -15.65 -17.97
C PRO A 177 16.17 -14.26 -17.80
N ILE A 178 15.05 -14.18 -17.10
CA ILE A 178 14.38 -12.92 -16.75
C ILE A 178 15.13 -12.28 -15.59
N THR A 179 15.51 -11.01 -15.76
CA THR A 179 16.05 -10.15 -14.70
C THR A 179 14.96 -9.23 -14.19
N ILE A 180 14.83 -9.10 -12.87
CA ILE A 180 13.91 -8.15 -12.24
C ILE A 180 14.73 -7.20 -11.38
N GLN A 181 14.55 -5.90 -11.58
CA GLN A 181 14.98 -4.82 -10.71
C GLN A 181 13.74 -4.19 -10.08
N ALA A 182 13.88 -3.67 -8.88
CA ALA A 182 12.74 -3.14 -8.13
C ALA A 182 13.11 -1.84 -7.43
N TYR A 183 12.24 -0.85 -7.53
CA TYR A 183 12.47 0.49 -7.05
C TYR A 183 11.27 1.01 -6.26
N ASN A 184 11.55 1.79 -5.21
CA ASN A 184 10.59 2.72 -4.65
C ASN A 184 10.83 4.10 -5.27
N TYR A 185 9.84 4.67 -5.93
CA TYR A 185 9.89 6.07 -6.33
C TYR A 185 9.30 6.95 -5.23
N MET A 186 10.13 7.82 -4.67
CA MET A 186 9.75 8.74 -3.60
C MET A 186 9.38 10.10 -4.17
N PHE A 187 8.11 10.43 -4.23
CA PHE A 187 7.64 11.72 -4.75
C PHE A 187 8.26 12.92 -4.03
N LYS A 188 8.50 12.81 -2.73
CA LYS A 188 9.11 13.88 -1.93
C LYS A 188 10.52 14.24 -2.40
N ASP A 189 11.28 13.23 -2.78
CA ASP A 189 12.70 13.38 -3.14
C ASP A 189 12.88 13.45 -4.66
N ASP A 190 11.85 13.11 -5.45
CA ASP A 190 11.87 12.96 -6.91
C ASP A 190 12.89 11.94 -7.39
N GLU A 191 13.07 10.85 -6.62
CA GLU A 191 14.13 9.87 -6.86
C GLU A 191 13.63 8.42 -6.78
N PHE A 192 14.29 7.56 -7.55
CA PHE A 192 14.15 6.11 -7.48
C PHE A 192 15.19 5.54 -6.50
N TYR A 193 14.72 4.67 -5.62
CA TYR A 193 15.56 3.94 -4.67
C TYR A 193 15.52 2.47 -4.98
N ASP A 194 16.65 1.93 -5.36
CA ASP A 194 16.84 0.51 -5.63
C ASP A 194 16.62 -0.34 -4.39
N MET A 195 15.94 -1.49 -4.57
CA MET A 195 15.69 -2.46 -3.52
C MET A 195 16.16 -3.82 -3.98
N ASP A 196 17.09 -4.42 -3.24
CA ASP A 196 17.56 -5.77 -3.52
C ASP A 196 16.46 -6.81 -3.28
N VAL A 197 15.97 -7.40 -4.35
CA VAL A 197 14.98 -8.47 -4.34
C VAL A 197 15.55 -9.83 -4.76
N SER A 198 16.87 -9.97 -4.82
CA SER A 198 17.56 -11.16 -5.30
C SER A 198 17.29 -12.42 -4.47
N ASN A 199 17.06 -12.25 -3.17
CA ASN A 199 16.75 -13.33 -2.21
C ASN A 199 15.28 -13.79 -2.27
N TRP A 200 14.43 -13.09 -3.03
CA TRP A 200 13.02 -13.42 -3.14
C TRP A 200 12.77 -14.43 -4.27
N ASN A 201 12.18 -15.55 -3.90
CA ASN A 201 11.77 -16.62 -4.81
C ASN A 201 10.47 -17.25 -4.33
N ILE A 202 9.92 -18.18 -5.13
CA ILE A 202 8.64 -18.82 -4.82
C ILE A 202 8.64 -19.56 -3.46
N HIS A 203 9.77 -20.14 -3.06
CA HIS A 203 9.88 -20.87 -1.79
C HIS A 203 9.96 -19.91 -0.60
N THR A 204 10.67 -18.78 -0.74
CA THR A 204 10.70 -17.72 0.29
C THR A 204 9.30 -17.16 0.53
N LEU A 205 8.57 -16.87 -0.56
CA LEU A 205 7.20 -16.37 -0.46
C LEU A 205 6.25 -17.43 0.11
N ASP A 206 6.41 -18.69 -0.26
CA ASP A 206 5.59 -19.78 0.23
C ASP A 206 5.78 -20.03 1.74
N ALA A 207 7.02 -20.00 2.21
CA ALA A 207 7.31 -20.11 3.63
C ALA A 207 6.66 -18.96 4.43
N LEU A 208 6.85 -17.71 3.98
CA LEU A 208 6.26 -16.54 4.61
C LEU A 208 4.71 -16.59 4.63
N ALA A 209 4.11 -16.99 3.51
CA ALA A 209 2.67 -17.10 3.40
C ALA A 209 2.11 -18.22 4.29
N THR A 210 2.84 -19.33 4.41
CA THR A 210 2.47 -20.47 5.29
C THR A 210 2.54 -20.07 6.76
N GLU A 211 3.58 -19.38 7.19
CA GLU A 211 3.69 -18.88 8.56
C GLU A 211 2.58 -17.87 8.90
N TRP A 212 2.30 -16.97 7.96
CA TRP A 212 1.18 -16.04 8.10
C TRP A 212 -0.15 -16.77 8.22
N TYR A 213 -0.42 -17.76 7.35
CA TYR A 213 -1.66 -18.53 7.36
C TYR A 213 -1.81 -19.31 8.67
N ASN A 214 -0.77 -19.98 9.11
CA ASN A 214 -0.75 -20.72 10.38
C ASN A 214 -1.01 -19.80 11.58
N GLY A 215 -0.45 -18.58 11.55
CA GLY A 215 -0.72 -17.57 12.57
C GLY A 215 -2.19 -17.16 12.64
N LEU A 216 -2.84 -16.99 11.47
CA LEU A 216 -4.28 -16.69 11.40
C LEU A 216 -5.14 -17.84 11.93
N GLU A 217 -4.89 -19.06 11.46
CA GLU A 217 -5.63 -20.26 11.87
C GLU A 217 -5.49 -20.53 13.39
N SER A 218 -4.33 -20.22 13.95
CA SER A 218 -4.05 -20.36 15.38
C SER A 218 -4.54 -19.18 16.23
N GLY A 219 -5.15 -18.15 15.63
CA GLY A 219 -5.59 -16.95 16.34
C GLY A 219 -4.45 -16.13 16.96
N VAL A 220 -3.25 -16.19 16.39
CA VAL A 220 -2.07 -15.49 16.89
C VAL A 220 -2.00 -14.08 16.30
N PHE A 221 -2.37 -13.08 17.08
CA PHE A 221 -2.41 -11.67 16.65
C PHE A 221 -1.53 -10.80 17.56
N LEU A 222 -0.22 -11.05 17.49
CA LEU A 222 0.73 -10.31 18.32
C LEU A 222 0.81 -8.84 17.91
N PRO A 223 0.77 -7.92 18.88
CA PRO A 223 1.01 -6.51 18.59
C PRO A 223 2.50 -6.28 18.32
N ASN A 224 2.78 -5.51 17.29
CA ASN A 224 4.13 -5.03 17.00
C ASN A 224 4.24 -3.57 17.43
N ARG A 225 4.74 -3.33 18.66
CA ARG A 225 4.85 -1.97 19.20
C ARG A 225 6.05 -1.23 18.61
N GLY A 226 5.80 -0.11 17.96
CA GLY A 226 6.85 0.70 17.33
C GLY A 226 6.33 2.05 16.82
N LYS A 227 7.11 2.70 15.96
CA LYS A 227 6.77 4.02 15.37
C LYS A 227 5.43 4.02 14.64
N GLN A 228 5.03 2.89 14.07
CA GLN A 228 3.75 2.71 13.39
C GLN A 228 2.53 2.90 14.31
N CYS A 229 2.69 2.77 15.63
CA CYS A 229 1.60 2.99 16.57
C CYS A 229 1.15 4.46 16.59
N ALA A 230 2.05 5.40 16.35
CA ALA A 230 1.72 6.83 16.34
C ALA A 230 0.75 7.23 15.21
N SER A 231 0.75 6.49 14.10
CA SER A 231 -0.16 6.70 12.96
C SER A 231 -1.22 5.61 12.82
N CYS A 232 -1.35 4.73 13.81
CA CYS A 232 -2.31 3.63 13.77
C CYS A 232 -3.71 4.15 14.08
N GLY A 233 -4.63 4.03 13.13
CA GLY A 233 -6.02 4.45 13.32
C GLY A 233 -6.82 3.56 14.27
N LEU A 234 -6.29 2.38 14.59
CA LEU A 234 -6.88 1.42 15.53
C LEU A 234 -6.26 1.53 16.94
N SER A 235 -5.39 2.52 17.15
CA SER A 235 -4.68 2.69 18.43
C SER A 235 -5.60 2.83 19.63
N ALA A 236 -6.75 3.49 19.44
CA ALA A 236 -7.75 3.70 20.47
C ALA A 236 -8.43 2.41 20.96
N ALA A 237 -8.51 1.38 20.10
CA ALA A 237 -9.04 0.07 20.42
C ALA A 237 -7.96 -0.93 20.87
N CYS A 238 -6.69 -0.52 20.84
CA CYS A 238 -5.58 -1.41 21.16
C CYS A 238 -5.25 -1.36 22.65
N TYR A 239 -5.22 -2.53 23.30
CA TYR A 239 -4.92 -2.64 24.75
C TYR A 239 -3.54 -2.07 25.13
N LEU A 240 -2.60 -1.98 24.19
CA LEU A 240 -1.29 -1.34 24.43
C LEU A 240 -1.37 0.17 24.61
N ASN A 241 -2.49 0.78 24.27
CA ASN A 241 -2.76 2.22 24.41
C ASN A 241 -3.84 2.52 25.47
N SER A 242 -3.93 1.68 26.51
CA SER A 242 -4.84 1.83 27.66
C SER A 242 -6.33 1.92 27.30
N GLY A 243 -6.80 0.96 26.61
CA GLY A 243 -8.11 0.63 26.08
C GLY A 243 -9.43 1.04 26.73
N ASP A 244 -9.57 2.21 27.32
CA ASP A 244 -10.82 2.73 27.90
C ASP A 244 -11.57 3.68 26.96
N THR A 245 -11.56 3.40 25.68
CA THR A 245 -12.22 4.25 24.69
C THR A 245 -13.57 3.65 24.23
N PRO A 246 -14.52 4.47 23.75
CA PRO A 246 -15.77 3.97 23.15
C PRO A 246 -15.54 2.95 22.03
N THR A 247 -14.41 3.03 21.35
CA THR A 247 -14.01 2.09 20.29
C THR A 247 -13.71 0.71 20.87
N THR A 248 -13.02 0.63 22.01
CA THR A 248 -12.79 -0.64 22.72
C THR A 248 -14.09 -1.30 23.15
N ARG A 249 -15.03 -0.51 23.71
CA ARG A 249 -16.35 -1.03 24.09
C ARG A 249 -17.14 -1.55 22.89
N ARG A 250 -17.02 -0.91 21.73
CA ARG A 250 -17.63 -1.38 20.50
C ARG A 250 -16.97 -2.68 20.03
N PHE A 251 -15.66 -2.76 20.15
CA PHE A 251 -14.88 -3.96 19.84
C PHE A 251 -15.30 -5.13 20.73
N ASP A 252 -15.40 -4.90 22.05
CA ASP A 252 -15.83 -5.91 23.01
C ASP A 252 -17.20 -6.48 22.67
N LYS A 253 -18.15 -5.64 22.24
CA LYS A 253 -19.48 -6.05 21.81
C LYS A 253 -19.49 -6.86 20.49
N LEU A 254 -18.49 -6.68 19.66
CA LEU A 254 -18.40 -7.36 18.37
C LEU A 254 -17.62 -8.67 18.46
N ASN A 255 -16.94 -8.93 19.58
CA ASN A 255 -16.22 -10.17 19.81
C ASN A 255 -17.18 -11.20 20.46
N PRO A 256 -17.65 -12.23 19.72
CA PRO A 256 -18.59 -13.22 20.26
C PRO A 256 -17.98 -14.10 21.36
N ASN A 257 -16.65 -14.07 21.55
CA ASN A 257 -15.91 -14.83 22.55
C ASN A 257 -15.47 -13.95 23.74
N TYR A 258 -15.90 -12.70 23.78
CA TYR A 258 -15.60 -11.81 24.90
C TYR A 258 -16.64 -12.02 25.99
N GLU A 259 -16.28 -12.79 27.00
CA GLU A 259 -17.00 -12.89 28.27
C GLU A 259 -16.50 -11.75 29.15
N GLY A 260 -17.28 -10.65 29.25
CA GLY A 260 -16.98 -9.43 29.99
C GLY A 260 -16.80 -9.64 31.49
#